data_515023cbf217488bdedc0789f42d7e8a
#
_entry.id   515023cbf217488bdedc0789f42d7e8a
#
_cell.length_a   1.000
_cell.length_b   1.000
_cell.length_c   1.000
_cell.angle_alpha   90.00
_cell.angle_beta   90.00
_cell.angle_gamma   90.00
#
_symmetry.space_group_name_H-M   'P 1'
#
loop_
_entity.id
_entity.type
_entity.pdbx_description
1 polymer ?
#
loop_
_entity_poly.entity_id
_entity_poly.type
_entity_poly.pdbx_seq_one_letter_code
_entity_poly.pdbx_strand_id
1 'polypeptide(L)'
;IVIDISENSQDWIKQVIAAGHSRFPVIDGDKDNVLGILLAKDLLRLFINPEYEIRQHLRQAVFVPESKPADVLLKEFRLKRNHMALVVDEFGSVSGLITIEDVLEEIVGEIDDEYDVVNDASDIVAIGGSRWRVKASTHINEFNRVFGTHFSDDRFESVGGLVSDELEHVPQV
;
A
#
# COMPACT_ATOMS: atom_id res chain seq x y z
N ILE A 1 11.44 -5.32 2.24
CA ILE A 1 12.22 -6.44 2.83
C ILE A 1 13.11 -7.00 1.75
N VAL A 2 14.39 -7.23 2.06
CA VAL A 2 15.42 -7.80 1.20
C VAL A 2 15.92 -9.07 1.88
N ILE A 3 16.27 -10.09 1.12
CA ILE A 3 16.85 -11.34 1.62
C ILE A 3 18.35 -11.27 1.41
N ASP A 4 19.13 -11.36 2.49
CA ASP A 4 20.58 -11.55 2.41
C ASP A 4 20.90 -13.03 2.55
N ILE A 5 21.42 -13.63 1.48
CA ILE A 5 21.76 -15.07 1.49
C ILE A 5 23.07 -15.39 2.19
N SER A 6 23.83 -14.37 2.62
CA SER A 6 24.97 -14.57 3.52
C SER A 6 24.53 -14.91 4.95
N GLU A 7 23.28 -14.58 5.31
CA GLU A 7 22.65 -14.90 6.59
C GLU A 7 22.11 -16.33 6.63
N ASN A 8 21.73 -16.77 7.84
CA ASN A 8 21.16 -18.10 8.05
C ASN A 8 19.79 -18.23 7.33
N SER A 9 19.61 -19.29 6.57
CA SER A 9 18.39 -19.56 5.80
C SER A 9 17.11 -19.62 6.66
N GLN A 10 17.20 -20.06 7.90
CA GLN A 10 16.04 -20.11 8.79
C GLN A 10 15.51 -18.73 9.17
N ASP A 11 16.38 -17.73 9.24
CA ASP A 11 15.99 -16.39 9.69
C ASP A 11 15.32 -15.60 8.57
N TRP A 12 15.87 -15.62 7.35
CA TRP A 12 15.21 -14.94 6.24
C TRP A 12 13.95 -15.66 5.76
N ILE A 13 13.81 -17.00 5.91
CA ILE A 13 12.54 -17.71 5.63
C ILE A 13 11.43 -17.20 6.56
N LYS A 14 11.72 -17.01 7.86
CA LYS A 14 10.73 -16.42 8.80
C LYS A 14 10.33 -15.01 8.40
N GLN A 15 11.30 -14.19 7.96
CA GLN A 15 11.01 -12.82 7.46
C GLN A 15 10.10 -12.84 6.24
N VAL A 16 10.35 -13.73 5.28
CA VAL A 16 9.51 -13.88 4.08
C VAL A 16 8.08 -14.26 4.43
N ILE A 17 7.92 -15.23 5.34
CA ILE A 17 6.59 -15.68 5.78
C ILE A 17 5.85 -14.55 6.50
N ALA A 18 6.53 -13.83 7.40
CA ALA A 18 5.93 -12.74 8.17
C ALA A 18 5.54 -11.54 7.29
N ALA A 19 6.31 -11.28 6.22
CA ALA A 19 6.08 -10.15 5.32
C ALA A 19 4.87 -10.32 4.40
N GLY A 20 4.49 -11.55 4.05
CA GLY A 20 3.35 -11.83 3.18
C GLY A 20 3.53 -11.39 1.71
N HIS A 21 4.71 -10.90 1.31
CA HIS A 21 4.97 -10.46 -0.05
C HIS A 21 5.23 -11.63 -1.00
N SER A 22 5.00 -11.43 -2.29
CA SER A 22 5.20 -12.45 -3.32
C SER A 22 6.62 -12.48 -3.92
N ARG A 23 7.36 -11.37 -3.81
CA ARG A 23 8.68 -11.18 -4.45
C ARG A 23 9.64 -10.49 -3.50
N PHE A 24 10.88 -10.97 -3.49
CA PHE A 24 11.93 -10.49 -2.61
C PHE A 24 13.21 -10.29 -3.39
N PRO A 25 13.82 -9.10 -3.38
CA PRO A 25 15.21 -8.93 -3.81
C PRO A 25 16.13 -9.79 -2.95
N VAL A 26 17.11 -10.40 -3.59
CA VAL A 26 18.14 -11.22 -2.94
C VAL A 26 19.49 -10.60 -3.16
N ILE A 27 20.22 -10.37 -2.08
CA ILE A 27 21.56 -9.80 -2.06
C ILE A 27 22.56 -10.78 -1.45
N ASP A 28 23.84 -10.48 -1.57
CA ASP A 28 24.93 -11.22 -0.94
C ASP A 28 25.85 -10.25 -0.17
N GLY A 29 25.52 -10.00 1.09
CA GLY A 29 26.26 -9.18 2.06
C GLY A 29 26.18 -7.67 1.85
N ASP A 30 25.99 -7.18 0.62
CA ASP A 30 25.89 -5.78 0.30
C ASP A 30 24.59 -5.50 -0.48
N LYS A 31 23.91 -4.40 -0.15
CA LYS A 31 22.65 -3.99 -0.81
C LYS A 31 22.80 -3.79 -2.32
N ASP A 32 24.01 -3.42 -2.77
CA ASP A 32 24.29 -3.18 -4.18
C ASP A 32 24.70 -4.48 -4.91
N ASN A 33 25.02 -5.54 -4.16
CA ASN A 33 25.31 -6.85 -4.71
C ASN A 33 24.04 -7.70 -4.86
N VAL A 34 23.17 -7.27 -5.78
CA VAL A 34 21.90 -7.95 -6.03
C VAL A 34 22.08 -9.16 -6.93
N LEU A 35 21.72 -10.33 -6.40
CA LEU A 35 21.79 -11.60 -7.14
C LEU A 35 20.55 -11.83 -8.02
N GLY A 36 19.40 -11.28 -7.64
CA GLY A 36 18.15 -11.45 -8.38
C GLY A 36 16.91 -11.31 -7.50
N ILE A 37 15.78 -11.80 -8.00
CA ILE A 37 14.48 -11.77 -7.35
C ILE A 37 14.03 -13.19 -7.03
N LEU A 38 13.74 -13.46 -5.76
CA LEU A 38 13.12 -14.69 -5.30
C LEU A 38 11.60 -14.54 -5.29
N LEU A 39 10.89 -15.54 -5.80
CA LEU A 39 9.44 -15.65 -5.61
C LEU A 39 9.14 -16.46 -4.35
N ALA A 40 8.27 -15.95 -3.47
CA ALA A 40 7.88 -16.65 -2.24
C ALA A 40 7.41 -18.09 -2.49
N LYS A 41 6.70 -18.34 -3.59
CA LYS A 41 6.26 -19.69 -3.98
C LYS A 41 7.43 -20.67 -4.25
N ASP A 42 8.58 -20.17 -4.66
CA ASP A 42 9.75 -21.03 -4.93
C ASP A 42 10.37 -21.57 -3.64
N LEU A 43 10.08 -20.93 -2.48
CA LEU A 43 10.46 -21.46 -1.15
C LEU A 43 9.79 -22.81 -0.84
N LEU A 44 8.61 -23.07 -1.39
CA LEU A 44 7.94 -24.36 -1.20
C LEU A 44 8.79 -25.52 -1.72
N ARG A 45 9.66 -25.26 -2.69
CA ARG A 45 10.56 -26.29 -3.26
C ARG A 45 11.66 -26.68 -2.28
N LEU A 46 12.09 -25.77 -1.39
CA LEU A 46 13.06 -26.09 -0.32
C LEU A 46 12.52 -27.14 0.64
N PHE A 47 11.21 -27.12 0.92
CA PHE A 47 10.60 -28.12 1.80
C PHE A 47 10.49 -29.51 1.16
N ILE A 48 10.46 -29.56 -0.18
CA ILE A 48 10.33 -30.82 -0.94
C ILE A 48 11.72 -31.39 -1.28
N ASN A 49 12.68 -30.51 -1.56
CA ASN A 49 14.04 -30.89 -1.96
C ASN A 49 15.07 -30.08 -1.12
N PRO A 50 15.69 -30.71 -0.10
CA PRO A 50 16.71 -30.05 0.72
C PRO A 50 17.97 -29.61 -0.06
N GLU A 51 18.25 -30.21 -1.22
CA GLU A 51 19.36 -29.84 -2.10
C GLU A 51 19.03 -28.68 -3.06
N TYR A 52 17.84 -28.07 -2.91
CA TYR A 52 17.42 -26.98 -3.76
C TYR A 52 18.24 -25.71 -3.51
N GLU A 53 19.07 -25.35 -4.48
CA GLU A 53 19.89 -24.15 -4.41
C GLU A 53 19.10 -22.93 -4.93
N ILE A 54 18.74 -22.03 -4.03
CA ILE A 54 17.99 -20.81 -4.36
C ILE A 54 18.66 -19.98 -5.43
N ARG A 55 20.00 -19.85 -5.39
CA ARG A 55 20.78 -19.06 -6.34
C ARG A 55 20.48 -19.42 -7.82
N GLN A 56 20.23 -20.69 -8.09
CA GLN A 56 19.98 -21.17 -9.46
C GLN A 56 18.56 -20.82 -9.97
N HIS A 57 17.68 -20.38 -9.06
CA HIS A 57 16.27 -20.15 -9.36
C HIS A 57 15.84 -18.68 -9.21
N LEU A 58 16.78 -17.80 -8.93
CA LEU A 58 16.52 -16.36 -8.89
C LEU A 58 16.15 -15.86 -10.30
N ARG A 59 15.13 -14.99 -10.33
CA ARG A 59 14.79 -14.25 -11.53
C ARG A 59 15.75 -13.09 -11.70
N GLN A 60 16.02 -12.71 -12.94
CA GLN A 60 16.83 -11.53 -13.22
C GLN A 60 16.18 -10.28 -12.63
N ALA A 61 16.94 -9.52 -11.85
CA ALA A 61 16.50 -8.21 -11.35
C ALA A 61 16.49 -7.20 -12.51
N VAL A 62 15.50 -6.32 -12.51
CA VAL A 62 15.41 -5.17 -13.40
C VAL A 62 15.78 -3.94 -12.63
N PHE A 63 16.69 -3.12 -13.16
CA PHE A 63 17.11 -1.88 -12.56
C PHE A 63 16.55 -0.69 -13.34
N VAL A 64 16.11 0.33 -12.64
CA VAL A 64 15.59 1.57 -13.21
C VAL A 64 16.16 2.78 -12.45
N PRO A 65 16.50 3.88 -13.14
CA PRO A 65 16.97 5.09 -12.46
C PRO A 65 15.79 5.77 -11.73
N GLU A 66 16.10 6.50 -10.64
CA GLU A 66 15.11 7.30 -9.88
C GLU A 66 14.38 8.32 -10.76
N SER A 67 15.06 8.86 -11.77
CA SER A 67 14.49 9.86 -12.68
C SER A 67 13.52 9.32 -13.72
N LYS A 68 13.25 7.99 -13.73
CA LYS A 68 12.39 7.39 -14.75
C LYS A 68 10.92 7.78 -14.54
N PRO A 69 10.23 8.35 -15.55
CA PRO A 69 8.81 8.69 -15.44
C PRO A 69 7.94 7.46 -15.21
N ALA A 70 6.93 7.60 -14.34
CA ALA A 70 6.04 6.50 -13.91
C ALA A 70 5.26 5.89 -15.10
N ASP A 71 4.79 6.71 -16.05
CA ASP A 71 4.06 6.24 -17.23
C ASP A 71 4.93 5.39 -18.18
N VAL A 72 6.23 5.72 -18.28
CA VAL A 72 7.21 4.95 -19.06
C VAL A 72 7.49 3.63 -18.36
N LEU A 73 7.68 3.66 -17.04
CA LEU A 73 7.92 2.48 -16.22
C LEU A 73 6.74 1.51 -16.28
N LEU A 74 5.51 2.01 -16.21
CA LEU A 74 4.30 1.19 -16.34
C LEU A 74 4.24 0.47 -17.67
N LYS A 75 4.55 1.17 -18.77
CA LYS A 75 4.62 0.54 -20.10
C LYS A 75 5.66 -0.57 -20.17
N GLU A 76 6.84 -0.36 -19.56
CA GLU A 76 7.88 -1.38 -19.50
C GLU A 76 7.47 -2.60 -18.66
N PHE A 77 6.86 -2.39 -17.49
CA PHE A 77 6.34 -3.48 -16.66
C PHE A 77 5.36 -4.36 -17.43
N ARG A 78 4.42 -3.74 -18.16
CA ARG A 78 3.44 -4.46 -18.98
C ARG A 78 4.09 -5.24 -20.13
N LEU A 79 5.01 -4.60 -20.87
CA LEU A 79 5.68 -5.21 -22.02
C LEU A 79 6.55 -6.39 -21.61
N LYS A 80 7.32 -6.24 -20.52
CA LYS A 80 8.27 -7.26 -20.04
C LYS A 80 7.63 -8.26 -19.09
N ARG A 81 6.34 -8.06 -18.73
CA ARG A 81 5.61 -8.84 -17.70
C ARG A 81 6.34 -8.89 -16.37
N ASN A 82 6.99 -7.80 -16.01
CA ASN A 82 7.65 -7.61 -14.73
C ASN A 82 6.69 -6.91 -13.77
N HIS A 83 6.83 -7.21 -12.48
CA HIS A 83 6.01 -6.62 -11.43
C HIS A 83 6.84 -5.87 -10.39
N MET A 84 8.17 -5.89 -10.53
CA MET A 84 9.10 -5.26 -9.58
C MET A 84 10.35 -4.82 -10.32
N ALA A 85 10.88 -3.67 -9.95
CA ALA A 85 12.18 -3.17 -10.36
C ALA A 85 12.94 -2.63 -9.14
N LEU A 86 14.26 -2.70 -9.19
CA LEU A 86 15.14 -2.04 -8.23
C LEU A 86 15.46 -0.65 -8.73
N VAL A 87 15.36 0.33 -7.85
CA VAL A 87 15.67 1.73 -8.17
C VAL A 87 17.12 2.01 -7.83
N VAL A 88 17.82 2.65 -8.75
CA VAL A 88 19.24 3.01 -8.59
C VAL A 88 19.44 4.51 -8.72
N ASP A 89 20.35 5.01 -7.90
CA ASP A 89 20.81 6.43 -7.96
C ASP A 89 21.80 6.66 -9.11
N GLU A 90 22.33 7.89 -9.21
CA GLU A 90 23.28 8.31 -10.26
C GLU A 90 24.64 7.61 -10.15
N PHE A 91 24.92 7.01 -9.01
CA PHE A 91 26.16 6.27 -8.75
C PHE A 91 26.00 4.75 -9.00
N GLY A 92 24.77 4.32 -9.32
CA GLY A 92 24.44 2.92 -9.53
C GLY A 92 24.17 2.14 -8.23
N SER A 93 24.07 2.82 -7.08
CA SER A 93 23.71 2.22 -5.80
C SER A 93 22.20 2.00 -5.71
N VAL A 94 21.78 0.88 -5.13
CA VAL A 94 20.36 0.58 -4.92
C VAL A 94 19.79 1.49 -3.84
N SER A 95 18.88 2.37 -4.23
CA SER A 95 18.16 3.29 -3.35
C SER A 95 16.82 2.74 -2.88
N GLY A 96 16.22 1.81 -3.65
CA GLY A 96 14.93 1.24 -3.29
C GLY A 96 14.42 0.19 -4.27
N LEU A 97 13.15 -0.09 -4.17
CA LEU A 97 12.40 -0.90 -5.13
C LEU A 97 11.07 -0.22 -5.45
N ILE A 98 10.52 -0.55 -6.61
CA ILE A 98 9.21 -0.10 -7.04
C ILE A 98 8.48 -1.28 -7.68
N THR A 99 7.19 -1.41 -7.40
CA THR A 99 6.31 -2.42 -7.98
C THR A 99 5.36 -1.83 -9.01
N ILE A 100 4.71 -2.66 -9.80
CA ILE A 100 3.70 -2.20 -10.75
C ILE A 100 2.48 -1.65 -10.01
N GLU A 101 2.19 -2.20 -8.84
CA GLU A 101 1.13 -1.78 -7.95
C GLU A 101 1.37 -0.33 -7.47
N ASP A 102 2.59 0.00 -7.01
CA ASP A 102 2.98 1.36 -6.60
C ASP A 102 2.82 2.37 -7.76
N VAL A 103 3.22 1.97 -8.96
CA VAL A 103 3.11 2.84 -10.15
C VAL A 103 1.66 3.04 -10.56
N LEU A 104 0.81 2.02 -10.42
CA LEU A 104 -0.62 2.13 -10.70
C LEU A 104 -1.30 3.03 -9.68
N GLU A 105 -0.97 2.90 -8.40
CA GLU A 105 -1.49 3.75 -7.32
C GLU A 105 -1.15 5.23 -7.57
N GLU A 106 0.07 5.54 -7.98
CA GLU A 106 0.48 6.91 -8.30
C GLU A 106 -0.25 7.51 -9.53
N ILE A 107 -0.58 6.69 -10.53
CA ILE A 107 -1.23 7.15 -11.78
C ILE A 107 -2.74 7.24 -11.64
N VAL A 108 -3.35 6.27 -10.96
CA VAL A 108 -4.81 6.12 -10.85
C VAL A 108 -5.35 6.80 -9.60
N GLY A 109 -4.48 7.08 -8.61
CA GLY A 109 -4.87 7.36 -7.24
C GLY A 109 -5.23 6.07 -6.51
N GLU A 110 -5.70 6.15 -5.30
CA GLU A 110 -6.30 5.01 -4.63
C GLU A 110 -7.37 4.45 -5.57
N ILE A 111 -7.22 3.19 -6.00
CA ILE A 111 -8.28 2.50 -6.76
C ILE A 111 -9.38 2.29 -5.75
N ASP A 112 -10.32 3.24 -5.71
CA ASP A 112 -11.58 3.00 -5.02
C ASP A 112 -12.14 1.70 -5.59
N ASP A 113 -12.18 0.64 -4.78
CA ASP A 113 -12.82 -0.61 -5.18
C ASP A 113 -14.27 -0.24 -5.54
N GLU A 114 -14.82 -0.77 -6.64
CA GLU A 114 -16.22 -0.51 -7.03
C GLU A 114 -17.21 -0.83 -5.89
N TYR A 115 -16.72 -1.52 -4.84
CA TYR A 115 -17.41 -1.76 -3.58
C TYR A 115 -17.09 -0.70 -2.50
N ASP A 116 -16.00 0.08 -2.60
CA ASP A 116 -15.67 1.19 -1.69
C ASP A 116 -16.43 2.48 -2.02
N VAL A 117 -17.02 2.59 -3.23
CA VAL A 117 -17.89 3.71 -3.64
C VAL A 117 -19.10 3.90 -2.73
N VAL A 118 -19.33 3.01 -1.77
CA VAL A 118 -20.43 3.17 -0.81
C VAL A 118 -19.99 3.73 0.55
N ASN A 119 -18.69 3.79 0.92
CA ASN A 119 -18.34 4.03 2.32
C ASN A 119 -17.41 5.19 2.66
N ASP A 120 -16.65 5.78 1.74
CA ASP A 120 -15.79 6.93 2.11
C ASP A 120 -16.23 8.27 1.51
N ALA A 121 -17.10 8.26 0.50
CA ALA A 121 -17.75 9.47 -0.02
C ALA A 121 -19.00 9.86 0.78
N SER A 122 -19.55 8.98 1.63
CA SER A 122 -20.67 9.37 2.48
C SER A 122 -20.14 10.05 3.74
N ASP A 123 -20.57 11.28 3.96
CA ASP A 123 -20.25 12.04 5.16
C ASP A 123 -20.80 11.38 6.42
N ILE A 124 -21.61 10.32 6.28
CA ILE A 124 -22.28 9.59 7.36
C ILE A 124 -22.09 8.08 7.17
N VAL A 125 -21.35 7.41 8.04
CA VAL A 125 -21.01 5.98 7.97
C VAL A 125 -21.40 5.25 9.24
N ALA A 126 -22.10 4.12 9.10
CA ALA A 126 -22.39 3.24 10.24
C ALA A 126 -21.13 2.45 10.65
N ILE A 127 -20.72 2.55 11.92
CA ILE A 127 -19.53 1.87 12.46
C ILE A 127 -19.87 0.68 13.37
N GLY A 128 -21.13 0.22 13.30
CA GLY A 128 -21.62 -0.96 14.00
C GLY A 128 -22.44 -0.65 15.27
N GLY A 129 -23.43 -1.48 15.54
CA GLY A 129 -24.43 -1.25 16.58
C GLY A 129 -25.27 0.00 16.30
N SER A 130 -25.46 0.84 17.32
CA SER A 130 -26.18 2.13 17.20
C SER A 130 -25.23 3.32 17.01
N ARG A 131 -23.98 3.09 16.56
CA ARG A 131 -22.96 4.13 16.43
C ARG A 131 -22.70 4.46 14.96
N TRP A 132 -22.53 5.75 14.71
CA TRP A 132 -22.28 6.32 13.40
C TRP A 132 -21.07 7.25 13.44
N ARG A 133 -20.28 7.25 12.40
CA ARG A 133 -19.25 8.26 12.15
C ARG A 133 -19.83 9.27 11.19
N VAL A 134 -19.80 10.54 11.56
CA VAL A 134 -20.29 11.66 10.77
C VAL A 134 -19.14 12.65 10.63
N LYS A 135 -18.87 13.10 9.40
CA LYS A 135 -17.88 14.17 9.20
C LYS A 135 -18.41 15.47 9.78
N ALA A 136 -17.53 16.26 10.38
CA ALA A 136 -17.88 17.57 10.93
C ALA A 136 -18.41 18.54 9.86
N SER A 137 -17.97 18.37 8.60
CA SER A 137 -18.41 19.15 7.43
C SER A 137 -19.77 18.75 6.88
N THR A 138 -20.38 17.66 7.36
CA THR A 138 -21.69 17.19 6.89
C THR A 138 -22.76 18.28 7.07
N HIS A 139 -23.50 18.58 6.02
CA HIS A 139 -24.59 19.57 6.10
C HIS A 139 -25.70 19.12 7.03
N ILE A 140 -26.25 20.05 7.81
CA ILE A 140 -27.34 19.78 8.77
C ILE A 140 -28.56 19.16 8.08
N ASN A 141 -28.90 19.59 6.87
CA ASN A 141 -30.03 19.05 6.12
C ASN A 141 -29.83 17.57 5.77
N GLU A 142 -28.60 17.16 5.44
CA GLU A 142 -28.29 15.76 5.18
C GLU A 142 -28.32 14.91 6.45
N PHE A 143 -27.78 15.43 7.54
CA PHE A 143 -27.87 14.81 8.85
C PHE A 143 -29.33 14.60 9.27
N ASN A 144 -30.16 15.63 9.16
CA ASN A 144 -31.59 15.56 9.46
C ASN A 144 -32.29 14.50 8.64
N ARG A 145 -31.98 14.41 7.34
CA ARG A 145 -32.57 13.41 6.42
C ARG A 145 -32.24 11.97 6.83
N VAL A 146 -30.99 11.72 7.24
CA VAL A 146 -30.52 10.35 7.56
C VAL A 146 -31.05 9.90 8.93
N PHE A 147 -31.04 10.80 9.92
CA PHE A 147 -31.41 10.46 11.31
C PHE A 147 -32.85 10.83 11.69
N GLY A 148 -33.60 11.44 10.78
CA GLY A 148 -34.98 11.90 11.07
C GLY A 148 -35.04 13.00 12.13
N THR A 149 -33.98 13.81 12.24
CA THR A 149 -33.90 14.95 13.15
C THR A 149 -34.38 16.24 12.50
N HIS A 150 -34.53 17.32 13.26
CA HIS A 150 -35.03 18.60 12.79
C HIS A 150 -34.19 19.77 13.36
N PHE A 151 -32.86 19.65 13.29
CA PHE A 151 -31.98 20.76 13.64
C PHE A 151 -32.14 21.90 12.63
N SER A 152 -32.15 23.15 13.12
CA SER A 152 -32.27 24.32 12.23
C SER A 152 -30.95 24.54 11.47
N ASP A 153 -31.05 24.74 10.16
CA ASP A 153 -29.94 25.15 9.28
C ASP A 153 -29.73 26.67 9.22
N ASP A 154 -30.64 27.45 9.83
CA ASP A 154 -30.50 28.91 9.94
C ASP A 154 -29.36 29.35 10.86
N ARG A 155 -28.96 28.50 11.84
CA ARG A 155 -27.92 28.78 12.81
C ARG A 155 -26.58 28.10 12.46
N PHE A 156 -26.63 26.90 11.83
CA PHE A 156 -25.46 26.08 11.57
C PHE A 156 -25.55 25.42 10.21
N GLU A 157 -24.54 25.59 9.38
CA GLU A 157 -24.47 24.92 8.07
C GLU A 157 -24.04 23.45 8.17
N SER A 158 -23.29 23.08 9.23
CA SER A 158 -22.68 21.75 9.37
C SER A 158 -22.84 21.16 10.77
N VAL A 159 -22.71 19.84 10.85
CA VAL A 159 -22.72 19.08 12.12
C VAL A 159 -21.63 19.57 13.07
N GLY A 160 -20.44 19.91 12.55
CA GLY A 160 -19.35 20.47 13.34
C GLY A 160 -19.70 21.81 13.98
N GLY A 161 -20.41 22.68 13.25
CA GLY A 161 -20.93 23.95 13.76
C GLY A 161 -21.93 23.73 14.90
N LEU A 162 -22.87 22.80 14.72
CA LEU A 162 -23.85 22.44 15.75
C LEU A 162 -23.18 21.93 17.04
N VAL A 163 -22.20 20.98 16.89
CA VAL A 163 -21.48 20.41 18.05
C VAL A 163 -20.63 21.47 18.76
N SER A 164 -19.97 22.36 18.02
CA SER A 164 -19.14 23.42 18.60
C SER A 164 -19.98 24.45 19.39
N ASP A 165 -21.18 24.77 18.93
CA ASP A 165 -22.11 25.66 19.65
C ASP A 165 -22.62 25.00 20.92
N GLU A 166 -23.03 23.74 20.88
CA GLU A 166 -23.54 23.00 22.02
C GLU A 166 -22.48 22.80 23.12
N LEU A 167 -21.21 22.62 22.71
CA LEU A 167 -20.09 22.46 23.64
C LEU A 167 -19.47 23.78 24.09
N GLU A 168 -19.88 24.92 23.52
CA GLU A 168 -19.29 26.25 23.72
C GLU A 168 -17.78 26.33 23.37
N HIS A 169 -17.23 25.33 22.70
CA HIS A 169 -15.84 25.30 22.22
C HIS A 169 -15.66 24.30 21.06
N VAL A 170 -14.61 24.52 20.27
CA VAL A 170 -14.22 23.54 19.19
C VAL A 170 -13.60 22.32 19.87
N PRO A 171 -14.11 21.09 19.61
CA PRO A 171 -13.52 19.88 20.15
C PRO A 171 -12.05 19.73 19.68
N GLN A 172 -11.14 19.46 20.61
CA GLN A 172 -9.75 19.12 20.29
C GLN A 172 -9.62 17.59 20.14
N VAL A 173 -8.88 17.16 19.12
CA VAL A 173 -8.58 15.75 18.84
C VAL A 173 -7.44 15.28 19.75
#